data_26c6938de95befcd348b654abbe8f9c1
#
_entry.id   26c6938de95befcd348b654abbe8f9c1
#
_cell.length_a   1.000
_cell.length_b   1.000
_cell.length_c   1.000
_cell.angle_alpha   90.00
_cell.angle_beta   90.00
_cell.angle_gamma   90.00
#
_symmetry.space_group_name_H-M   'P 1'
#
loop_
_entity.id
_entity.type
_entity.pdbx_description
1 polymer ?
#
loop_
_entity_poly.entity_id
_entity_poly.type
_entity_poly.pdbx_seq_one_letter_code
_entity_poly.pdbx_strand_id
1 'polypeptide(L)'
;MDESGWHDSAEQAQQAIERALGATEPDTVVAELSGAGKALEDALREAMAASALAGTSMRRLAEIAGIAPNSVPPRLARSKSLSPYADEGSITSQLIAVARYDAASGRPPMTFKPRRKDSK
;
A
#
# COMPACT_ATOMS: atom_id res chain seq x y z
N MET A 1 -12.73 -6.74 -7.02
CA MET A 1 -12.72 -6.42 -6.70
C MET A 1 -12.17 -6.23 -5.74
N ASP A 2 -11.78 -5.76 -5.58
CA ASP A 2 -11.32 -5.87 -4.66
C ASP A 2 -10.76 -4.88 -4.01
N GLU A 3 -11.37 -4.04 -3.80
CA GLU A 3 -11.02 -3.04 -3.10
C GLU A 3 -10.86 -3.44 -1.73
N SER A 4 -10.96 -4.60 -1.43
CA SER A 4 -10.94 -4.99 -0.05
C SER A 4 -9.58 -4.90 0.59
N GLY A 5 -8.54 -4.77 -0.19
CA GLY A 5 -7.20 -4.64 0.38
C GLY A 5 -7.07 -3.46 1.33
N TRP A 6 -7.60 -2.29 0.93
CA TRP A 6 -7.52 -1.13 1.81
C TRP A 6 -8.75 -1.03 2.72
N HIS A 7 -9.85 -1.63 2.30
CA HIS A 7 -11.11 -1.50 3.05
C HIS A 7 -11.02 -2.19 4.40
N ASP A 8 -10.49 -3.41 4.44
CA ASP A 8 -10.38 -4.15 5.69
C ASP A 8 -9.47 -3.43 6.67
N SER A 9 -8.35 -2.93 6.20
CA SER A 9 -7.43 -2.20 7.07
C SER A 9 -8.05 -0.91 7.57
N ALA A 10 -8.82 -0.23 6.71
CA ALA A 10 -9.50 0.99 7.13
C ALA A 10 -10.53 0.70 8.20
N GLU A 11 -11.25 -0.41 8.08
CA GLU A 11 -12.20 -0.80 9.11
C GLU A 11 -11.51 -1.12 10.43
N GLN A 12 -10.36 -1.79 10.36
CA GLN A 12 -9.61 -2.07 11.57
C GLN A 12 -9.17 -0.79 12.26
N ALA A 13 -8.75 0.20 11.48
CA ALA A 13 -8.36 1.49 12.03
C ALA A 13 -9.56 2.15 12.69
N GLN A 14 -10.72 2.10 12.05
CA GLN A 14 -11.93 2.69 12.60
C GLN A 14 -12.30 2.05 13.93
N GLN A 15 -12.26 0.73 13.99
CA GLN A 15 -12.60 0.02 15.21
C GLN A 15 -11.64 0.35 16.34
N ALA A 16 -10.35 0.45 16.03
CA ALA A 16 -9.37 0.79 17.05
C ALA A 16 -9.59 2.22 17.57
N ILE A 17 -9.94 3.14 16.67
CA ILE A 17 -10.24 4.50 17.10
C ILE A 17 -11.46 4.52 18.02
N GLU A 18 -12.48 3.74 17.68
CA GLU A 18 -13.67 3.68 18.51
C GLU A 18 -13.35 3.14 19.90
N ARG A 19 -12.49 2.11 19.96
CA ARG A 19 -12.09 1.58 21.26
C ARG A 19 -11.29 2.61 22.06
N ALA A 20 -10.46 3.39 21.37
CA ALA A 20 -9.70 4.43 22.04
C ALA A 20 -10.63 5.49 22.62
N LEU A 21 -11.66 5.86 21.87
CA LEU A 21 -12.59 6.88 22.33
C LEU A 21 -13.39 6.42 23.56
N GLY A 22 -13.60 5.12 23.68
CA GLY A 22 -14.32 4.59 24.84
C GLY A 22 -13.45 4.21 26.01
N ALA A 23 -12.13 4.30 25.86
CA ALA A 23 -11.22 3.90 26.93
C ALA A 23 -10.98 5.07 27.89
N THR A 24 -10.76 4.72 29.15
CA THR A 24 -10.45 5.75 30.15
C THR A 24 -9.01 5.69 30.63
N GLU A 25 -8.35 4.54 30.42
CA GLU A 25 -6.96 4.39 30.82
C GLU A 25 -6.04 4.93 29.75
N PRO A 26 -5.14 5.86 30.06
CA PRO A 26 -4.27 6.39 29.03
C PRO A 26 -3.43 5.34 28.29
N ASP A 27 -2.98 4.31 29.02
CA ASP A 27 -2.20 3.26 28.37
C ASP A 27 -3.01 2.51 27.33
N THR A 28 -4.30 2.27 27.62
CA THR A 28 -5.19 1.62 26.67
C THR A 28 -5.39 2.52 25.45
N VAL A 29 -5.55 3.82 25.67
CA VAL A 29 -5.71 4.77 24.57
C VAL A 29 -4.49 4.72 23.66
N VAL A 30 -3.29 4.71 24.26
CA VAL A 30 -2.06 4.64 23.48
C VAL A 30 -2.03 3.37 22.64
N ALA A 31 -2.36 2.23 23.26
CA ALA A 31 -2.32 0.95 22.53
C ALA A 31 -3.29 0.96 21.37
N GLU A 32 -4.52 1.43 21.60
CA GLU A 32 -5.52 1.42 20.53
C GLU A 32 -5.18 2.39 19.42
N LEU A 33 -4.69 3.58 19.77
CA LEU A 33 -4.32 4.53 18.73
C LEU A 33 -3.10 4.07 17.96
N SER A 34 -2.16 3.38 18.62
CA SER A 34 -1.03 2.81 17.92
C SER A 34 -1.48 1.77 16.90
N GLY A 35 -2.41 0.91 17.31
CA GLY A 35 -2.97 -0.07 16.40
C GLY A 35 -3.72 0.58 15.25
N ALA A 36 -4.46 1.65 15.54
CA ALA A 36 -5.17 2.38 14.50
C ALA A 36 -4.19 2.98 13.51
N GLY A 37 -3.07 3.51 14.00
CA GLY A 37 -2.08 4.09 13.10
C GLY A 37 -1.49 3.08 12.15
N LYS A 38 -1.20 1.88 12.65
CA LYS A 38 -0.66 0.83 11.80
C LYS A 38 -1.69 0.38 10.76
N ALA A 39 -2.93 0.20 11.16
CA ALA A 39 -3.97 -0.21 10.24
C ALA A 39 -4.22 0.88 9.20
N LEU A 40 -4.16 2.14 9.62
CA LEU A 40 -4.35 3.25 8.70
C LEU A 40 -3.22 3.30 7.67
N GLU A 41 -1.99 3.04 8.12
CA GLU A 41 -0.84 3.02 7.20
C GLU A 41 -1.02 1.91 6.17
N ASP A 42 -1.49 0.74 6.61
CA ASP A 42 -1.76 -0.36 5.68
C ASP A 42 -2.84 0.02 4.68
N ALA A 43 -3.91 0.65 5.15
CA ALA A 43 -4.99 1.05 4.27
C ALA A 43 -4.51 2.06 3.23
N LEU A 44 -3.72 3.04 3.69
CA LEU A 44 -3.21 4.06 2.78
C LEU A 44 -2.33 3.42 1.70
N ARG A 45 -1.47 2.51 2.10
CA ARG A 45 -0.58 1.85 1.14
C ARG A 45 -1.37 1.09 0.08
N GLU A 46 -2.39 0.34 0.51
CA GLU A 46 -3.17 -0.43 -0.45
C GLU A 46 -4.02 0.49 -1.34
N ALA A 47 -4.53 1.58 -0.79
CA ALA A 47 -5.29 2.54 -1.59
C ALA A 47 -4.39 3.22 -2.62
N MET A 48 -3.16 3.55 -2.22
CA MET A 48 -2.21 4.15 -3.16
C MET A 48 -1.90 3.17 -4.29
N ALA A 49 -1.75 1.89 -3.97
CA ALA A 49 -1.51 0.89 -5.00
C ALA A 49 -2.68 0.80 -5.96
N ALA A 50 -3.90 0.82 -5.43
CA ALA A 50 -5.09 0.78 -6.28
C ALA A 50 -5.13 2.00 -7.20
N SER A 51 -4.77 3.16 -6.69
CA SER A 51 -4.75 4.38 -7.50
C SER A 51 -3.68 4.32 -8.58
N ALA A 52 -2.50 3.78 -8.25
CA ALA A 52 -1.44 3.62 -9.24
C ALA A 52 -1.87 2.67 -10.35
N LEU A 53 -2.54 1.58 -9.96
CA LEU A 53 -3.03 0.62 -10.96
C LEU A 53 -4.12 1.22 -11.82
N ALA A 54 -4.83 2.21 -11.31
CA ALA A 54 -5.84 2.92 -12.09
C ALA A 54 -5.23 4.00 -13.00
N GLY A 55 -3.94 4.24 -12.88
CA GLY A 55 -3.26 5.15 -13.78
C GLY A 55 -2.70 6.42 -13.16
N THR A 56 -2.85 6.60 -11.86
CA THR A 56 -2.34 7.80 -11.19
C THR A 56 -0.81 7.72 -11.10
N SER A 57 -0.14 8.80 -11.48
CA SER A 57 1.31 8.83 -11.44
C SER A 57 1.82 8.89 -10.00
N MET A 58 3.07 8.49 -9.81
CA MET A 58 3.66 8.56 -8.48
C MET A 58 3.74 9.97 -7.96
N ARG A 59 4.03 10.93 -8.84
CA ARG A 59 4.07 12.33 -8.43
C ARG A 59 2.70 12.77 -7.91
N ARG A 60 1.66 12.40 -8.63
CA ARG A 60 0.31 12.78 -8.22
C ARG A 60 -0.07 12.12 -6.89
N LEU A 61 0.33 10.86 -6.72
CA LEU A 61 0.09 10.17 -5.46
C LEU A 61 0.75 10.88 -4.30
N ALA A 62 1.99 11.34 -4.50
CA ALA A 62 2.68 12.08 -3.45
C ALA A 62 1.92 13.34 -3.08
N GLU A 63 1.40 14.05 -4.08
CA GLU A 63 0.63 15.26 -3.83
C GLU A 63 -0.64 14.95 -3.05
N ILE A 64 -1.37 13.95 -3.49
CA ILE A 64 -2.63 13.59 -2.85
C ILE A 64 -2.39 13.15 -1.41
N ALA A 65 -1.37 12.31 -1.20
CA ALA A 65 -1.10 11.77 0.12
C ALA A 65 -0.36 12.74 1.04
N GLY A 66 0.20 13.80 0.49
CA GLY A 66 0.93 14.77 1.28
C GLY A 66 2.27 14.25 1.77
N ILE A 67 2.95 13.44 0.97
CA ILE A 67 4.24 12.88 1.33
C ILE A 67 5.27 13.23 0.27
N ALA A 68 6.54 13.02 0.60
CA ALA A 68 7.62 13.30 -0.35
C ALA A 68 7.53 12.32 -1.53
N PRO A 69 7.83 12.78 -2.74
CA PRO A 69 7.72 11.90 -3.91
C PRO A 69 8.55 10.63 -3.81
N ASN A 70 9.74 10.69 -3.23
CA ASN A 70 10.56 9.48 -3.15
C ASN A 70 10.11 8.54 -2.04
N SER A 71 9.07 8.91 -1.27
CA SER A 71 8.46 7.99 -0.32
C SER A 71 7.43 7.08 -0.99
N VAL A 72 6.98 7.41 -2.20
CA VAL A 72 5.93 6.64 -2.86
C VAL A 72 6.40 5.26 -3.31
N PRO A 73 7.55 5.13 -4.04
CA PRO A 73 7.94 3.82 -4.52
C PRO A 73 8.10 2.75 -3.43
N PRO A 74 8.74 3.04 -2.28
CA PRO A 74 8.84 2.00 -1.24
C PRO A 74 7.48 1.61 -0.66
N ARG A 75 6.56 2.56 -0.55
CA ARG A 75 5.23 2.23 -0.03
C ARG A 75 4.47 1.33 -0.98
N LEU A 76 4.52 1.67 -2.28
CA LEU A 76 3.84 0.85 -3.29
C LEU A 76 4.43 -0.55 -3.33
N ALA A 77 5.73 -0.67 -3.17
CA ALA A 77 6.40 -1.96 -3.23
C ALA A 77 5.95 -2.89 -2.12
N ARG A 78 5.45 -2.33 -1.01
CA ARG A 78 4.99 -3.16 0.10
C ARG A 78 3.51 -3.50 0.02
N SER A 79 2.79 -2.93 -0.94
CA SER A 79 1.37 -3.24 -1.09
C SER A 79 1.21 -4.66 -1.60
N LYS A 80 0.06 -5.25 -1.28
CA LYS A 80 -0.20 -6.61 -1.74
C LYS A 80 -0.30 -6.67 -3.26
N SER A 81 -0.90 -5.64 -3.85
CA SER A 81 -1.11 -5.63 -5.29
C SER A 81 0.18 -5.49 -6.08
N LEU A 82 1.14 -4.73 -5.56
CA LEU A 82 2.34 -4.41 -6.32
C LEU A 82 3.60 -5.10 -5.82
N SER A 83 3.56 -5.73 -4.63
CA SER A 83 4.77 -6.39 -4.14
C SER A 83 5.28 -7.48 -5.09
N PRO A 84 4.44 -8.21 -5.84
CA PRO A 84 4.99 -9.18 -6.79
C PRO A 84 5.83 -8.54 -7.89
N TYR A 85 5.66 -7.25 -8.11
CA TYR A 85 6.40 -6.52 -9.15
C TYR A 85 7.54 -5.68 -8.58
N ALA A 86 7.72 -5.68 -7.26
CA ALA A 86 8.72 -4.84 -6.62
C ALA A 86 10.12 -5.39 -6.84
N ASP A 87 11.10 -4.50 -6.80
CA ASP A 87 12.49 -4.84 -6.95
C ASP A 87 13.25 -4.21 -5.79
N GLU A 88 13.76 -5.02 -4.90
CA GLU A 88 14.59 -4.57 -3.77
C GLU A 88 13.89 -3.51 -2.93
N GLY A 89 12.62 -3.74 -2.64
CA GLY A 89 11.90 -2.85 -1.76
C GLY A 89 11.39 -1.57 -2.39
N SER A 90 11.44 -1.51 -3.70
CA SER A 90 10.93 -0.34 -4.42
C SER A 90 10.29 -0.80 -5.73
N ILE A 91 9.68 0.14 -6.44
CA ILE A 91 9.02 -0.19 -7.68
C ILE A 91 9.15 1.00 -8.62
N THR A 92 9.29 0.73 -9.92
CA THR A 92 9.40 1.77 -10.91
C THR A 92 8.07 1.95 -11.64
N SER A 93 7.96 3.07 -12.35
CA SER A 93 6.78 3.32 -13.16
C SER A 93 6.60 2.24 -14.22
N GLN A 94 7.71 1.71 -14.75
CA GLN A 94 7.63 0.65 -15.73
C GLN A 94 7.05 -0.62 -15.15
N LEU A 95 7.46 -0.96 -13.92
CA LEU A 95 6.92 -2.15 -13.26
C LEU A 95 5.45 -1.97 -12.94
N ILE A 96 5.03 -0.75 -12.59
CA ILE A 96 3.61 -0.48 -12.38
C ILE A 96 2.85 -0.66 -13.69
N ALA A 97 3.45 -0.23 -14.81
CA ALA A 97 2.80 -0.40 -16.10
C ALA A 97 2.59 -1.88 -16.42
N VAL A 98 3.58 -2.73 -16.08
CA VAL A 98 3.42 -4.17 -16.27
C VAL A 98 2.26 -4.69 -15.41
N ALA A 99 2.20 -4.25 -14.16
CA ALA A 99 1.13 -4.69 -13.26
C ALA A 99 -0.23 -4.26 -13.79
N ARG A 100 -0.32 -3.03 -14.31
CA ARG A 100 -1.57 -2.55 -14.89
C ARG A 100 -1.99 -3.37 -16.10
N TYR A 101 -1.02 -3.72 -16.93
CA TYR A 101 -1.31 -4.54 -18.10
C TYR A 101 -1.83 -5.91 -17.68
N ASP A 102 -1.19 -6.52 -16.70
CA ASP A 102 -1.63 -7.83 -16.23
C ASP A 102 -3.03 -7.75 -15.65
N ALA A 103 -3.32 -6.71 -14.88
CA ALA A 103 -4.64 -6.55 -14.30
C ALA A 103 -5.70 -6.38 -15.39
N ALA A 104 -5.39 -5.57 -16.40
CA ALA A 104 -6.33 -5.34 -17.49
C ALA A 104 -6.55 -6.59 -18.34
N SER A 105 -5.53 -7.46 -18.40
CA SER A 105 -5.63 -8.69 -19.17
C SER A 105 -6.27 -9.82 -18.39
N GLY A 106 -6.60 -9.61 -17.13
CA GLY A 106 -7.19 -10.65 -16.31
C GLY A 106 -6.23 -11.75 -15.91
N ARG A 107 -4.93 -11.50 -16.04
CA ARG A 107 -3.95 -12.50 -15.65
C ARG A 107 -3.57 -12.36 -14.20
N PRO A 108 -3.22 -13.48 -13.55
CA PRO A 108 -2.72 -13.36 -12.18
C PRO A 108 -1.39 -12.63 -12.17
N PRO A 109 -1.07 -12.00 -11.04
CA PRO A 109 0.22 -11.32 -10.93
C PRO A 109 1.36 -12.30 -11.12
N MET A 110 2.38 -11.86 -11.86
CA MET A 110 3.53 -12.68 -12.03
C MET A 110 4.56 -12.27 -11.04
N THR A 111 5.28 -13.20 -10.52
CA THR A 111 6.43 -12.89 -9.70
C THR A 111 7.55 -12.48 -10.64
N PHE A 112 7.82 -11.20 -10.69
CA PHE A 112 8.84 -10.69 -11.59
C PHE A 112 10.16 -10.58 -10.86
N LYS A 113 11.20 -11.28 -11.37
CA LYS A 113 12.46 -11.20 -10.77
C LYS A 113 13.40 -10.61 -11.70
N PRO A 114 13.96 -9.48 -11.41
CA PRO A 114 14.97 -8.89 -12.29
C PRO A 114 16.17 -9.78 -12.30
N ARG A 115 16.86 -9.76 -13.49
CA ARG A 115 17.86 -10.54 -13.54
C ARG A 115 18.95 -10.02 -12.86
N ARG A 116 19.34 -10.08 -11.97
CA ARG A 116 20.32 -9.55 -11.29
C ARG A 116 21.41 -10.29 -11.30
N LYS A 117 21.75 -10.52 -11.30
CA LYS A 117 22.51 -11.07 -11.21
C LYS A 117 23.06 -11.85 -10.70
N ASP A 118 22.98 -12.17 -10.64
CA ASP A 118 23.30 -12.80 -10.18
C ASP A 118 23.87 -13.46 -10.31
N SER A 119 23.86 -13.43 -10.65
CA SER A 119 24.21 -13.86 -10.77
C SER A 119 25.08 -14.16 -10.84
N LYS A 120 25.57 -14.22 -10.84
CA LYS A 120 26.29 -14.40 -10.92
C LYS A 120 26.64 -14.73 -10.95
#